data_51b6e51ac73d1078997b509dcddd521e
#
_entry.id   51b6e51ac73d1078997b509dcddd521e
#
_cell.length_a   1.000
_cell.length_b   1.000
_cell.length_c   1.000
_cell.angle_alpha   90.00
_cell.angle_beta   90.00
_cell.angle_gamma   90.00
#
_symmetry.space_group_name_H-M   'P 1'
#
loop_
_entity.id
_entity.type
_entity.pdbx_description
1 polymer ?
#
loop_
_entity_poly.entity_id
_entity_poly.type
_entity_poly.pdbx_seq_one_letter_code
_entity_poly.pdbx_strand_id
1 'polypeptide(L)'
;MARTPDLFAVGALILLCFSLFSRSIAPSSAGIATTWRGYICVFPPSSICIALATILCFFATVYSLWMLPFNRTLSLFHFWLTFTAIAVFLSAFYLSTANLPGSRTALWMVLVSPAIVLAIQLLFVWNFVQAILRMPRPHA
;
A
#
# COMPACT_ATOMS: atom_id res chain seq x y z
N MET A 1 0.42 9.28 22.01
CA MET A 1 -0.40 8.73 20.91
C MET A 1 0.33 8.97 19.61
N ALA A 2 0.59 7.93 18.81
CA ALA A 2 1.24 8.06 17.50
C ALA A 2 0.42 8.97 16.57
N ARG A 3 1.11 9.82 15.82
CA ARG A 3 0.47 10.67 14.80
C ARG A 3 0.22 9.83 13.55
N THR A 4 -0.78 10.16 12.76
CA THR A 4 -1.10 9.43 11.51
C THR A 4 0.11 9.28 10.56
N PRO A 5 0.94 10.32 10.32
CA PRO A 5 2.14 10.18 9.48
C PRO A 5 3.13 9.17 10.04
N ASP A 6 3.28 9.09 11.39
CA ASP A 6 4.19 8.13 12.03
C ASP A 6 3.75 6.69 11.74
N LEU A 7 2.44 6.42 11.71
CA LEU A 7 1.90 5.09 11.39
C LEU A 7 2.23 4.69 9.95
N PHE A 8 2.08 5.60 8.98
CA PHE A 8 2.45 5.33 7.58
C PHE A 8 3.96 5.10 7.43
N ALA A 9 4.79 5.88 8.15
CA ALA A 9 6.24 5.71 8.14
C ALA A 9 6.66 4.35 8.73
N VAL A 10 6.05 3.94 9.86
CA VAL A 10 6.29 2.62 10.47
C VAL A 10 5.83 1.50 9.53
N GLY A 11 4.65 1.63 8.91
CA GLY A 11 4.18 0.66 7.92
C GLY A 11 5.13 0.53 6.72
N ALA A 12 5.66 1.64 6.22
CA ALA A 12 6.67 1.63 5.15
C ALA A 12 7.96 0.92 5.60
N LEU A 13 8.44 1.18 6.81
CA LEU A 13 9.62 0.52 7.37
C LEU A 13 9.42 -1.00 7.49
N ILE A 14 8.26 -1.45 7.97
CA ILE A 14 7.91 -2.87 8.04
C ILE A 14 7.99 -3.51 6.65
N LEU A 15 7.43 -2.87 5.61
CA LEU A 15 7.48 -3.38 4.24
C LEU A 15 8.90 -3.41 3.68
N LEU A 16 9.74 -2.42 3.99
CA LEU A 16 11.15 -2.43 3.59
C LEU A 16 11.92 -3.57 4.25
N CYS A 17 11.74 -3.79 5.55
CA CYS A 17 12.32 -4.93 6.26
C CYS A 17 11.84 -6.25 5.63
N PHE A 18 10.53 -6.37 5.38
CA PHE A 18 9.97 -7.56 4.73
C PHE A 18 10.53 -7.78 3.31
N SER A 19 10.80 -6.70 2.56
CA SER A 19 11.48 -6.79 1.26
C SER A 19 12.85 -7.44 1.33
N LEU A 20 13.63 -7.13 2.38
CA LEU A 20 14.94 -7.75 2.60
C LEU A 20 14.81 -9.24 2.91
N PHE A 21 13.86 -9.60 3.80
CA PHE A 21 13.60 -11.01 4.13
C PHE A 21 13.03 -11.79 2.95
N SER A 22 12.18 -11.18 2.13
CA SER A 22 11.56 -11.85 0.99
C SER A 22 12.57 -12.35 -0.04
N ARG A 23 13.73 -11.69 -0.18
CA ARG A 23 14.83 -12.15 -1.02
C ARG A 23 15.45 -13.47 -0.55
N SER A 24 15.42 -13.72 0.75
CA SER A 24 16.00 -14.92 1.35
C SER A 24 15.02 -16.11 1.38
N ILE A 25 13.73 -15.85 1.36
CA ILE A 25 12.68 -16.86 1.56
C ILE A 25 12.01 -17.25 0.23
N ALA A 26 11.82 -16.30 -0.67
CA ALA A 26 11.15 -16.56 -1.94
C ALA A 26 12.09 -17.21 -2.95
N PRO A 27 11.68 -18.30 -3.61
CA PRO A 27 12.47 -18.85 -4.72
C PRO A 27 12.65 -17.78 -5.80
N SER A 28 13.79 -17.80 -6.49
CA SER A 28 14.16 -16.84 -7.53
C SER A 28 13.14 -16.74 -8.68
N SER A 29 12.31 -17.76 -8.85
CA SER A 29 11.21 -17.83 -9.83
C SER A 29 9.89 -17.24 -9.33
N ALA A 30 9.75 -16.92 -8.03
CA ALA A 30 8.53 -16.33 -7.51
C ALA A 30 8.42 -14.86 -7.93
N GLY A 31 7.33 -14.50 -8.57
CA GLY A 31 7.09 -13.14 -9.00
C GLY A 31 5.77 -13.00 -9.74
N ILE A 32 5.32 -11.75 -9.93
CA ILE A 32 4.21 -11.45 -10.83
C ILE A 32 4.79 -11.29 -12.24
N ALA A 33 4.42 -12.21 -13.13
CA ALA A 33 4.77 -12.11 -14.54
C ALA A 33 3.68 -11.34 -15.30
N THR A 34 4.06 -10.36 -16.07
CA THR A 34 3.17 -9.65 -17.01
C THR A 34 3.84 -9.55 -18.37
N THR A 35 3.03 -9.51 -19.43
CA THR A 35 3.54 -9.32 -20.79
C THR A 35 3.35 -7.86 -21.21
N TRP A 36 4.43 -7.24 -21.65
CA TRP A 36 4.42 -5.90 -22.20
C TRP A 36 5.07 -5.91 -23.57
N ARG A 37 4.33 -5.59 -24.63
CA ARG A 37 4.82 -5.56 -26.02
C ARG A 37 5.58 -6.83 -26.45
N GLY A 38 5.12 -8.02 -26.00
CA GLY A 38 5.78 -9.29 -26.29
C GLY A 38 6.94 -9.67 -25.35
N TYR A 39 7.30 -8.82 -24.41
CA TYR A 39 8.30 -9.12 -23.38
C TYR A 39 7.62 -9.62 -22.11
N ILE A 40 8.18 -10.64 -21.49
CA ILE A 40 7.73 -11.11 -20.17
C ILE A 40 8.48 -10.33 -19.09
N CYS A 41 7.78 -9.50 -18.35
CA CYS A 41 8.32 -8.77 -17.21
C CYS A 41 7.95 -9.54 -15.93
N VAL A 42 8.94 -9.91 -15.14
CA VAL A 42 8.75 -10.57 -13.85
C VAL A 42 9.10 -9.58 -12.74
N PHE A 43 8.12 -9.29 -11.88
CA PHE A 43 8.30 -8.44 -10.71
C PHE A 43 8.54 -9.32 -9.48
N PRO A 44 9.75 -9.36 -8.90
CA PRO A 44 10.02 -10.14 -7.71
C PRO A 44 9.27 -9.57 -6.49
N PRO A 45 8.96 -10.37 -5.46
CA PRO A 45 8.25 -9.94 -4.26
C PRO A 45 8.89 -8.73 -3.57
N SER A 46 10.21 -8.68 -3.56
CA SER A 46 10.96 -7.55 -2.99
C SER A 46 10.65 -6.21 -3.69
N SER A 47 10.56 -6.20 -5.01
CA SER A 47 10.22 -5.00 -5.78
C SER A 47 8.79 -4.53 -5.49
N ILE A 48 7.86 -5.48 -5.32
CA ILE A 48 6.47 -5.18 -4.95
C ILE A 48 6.43 -4.53 -3.56
N CYS A 49 7.14 -5.09 -2.58
CA CYS A 49 7.22 -4.53 -1.23
C CYS A 49 7.85 -3.13 -1.22
N ILE A 50 8.88 -2.88 -2.02
CA ILE A 50 9.50 -1.56 -2.15
C ILE A 50 8.51 -0.56 -2.75
N ALA A 51 7.80 -0.93 -3.81
CA ALA A 51 6.78 -0.07 -4.42
C ALA A 51 5.67 0.31 -3.42
N LEU A 52 5.17 -0.67 -2.66
CA LEU A 52 4.16 -0.44 -1.62
C LEU A 52 4.70 0.44 -0.47
N ALA A 53 5.95 0.22 -0.05
CA ALA A 53 6.61 1.07 0.95
C ALA A 53 6.74 2.51 0.47
N THR A 54 7.10 2.72 -0.80
CA THR A 54 7.17 4.06 -1.41
C THR A 54 5.83 4.78 -1.38
N ILE A 55 4.73 4.07 -1.66
CA ILE A 55 3.37 4.61 -1.56
C ILE A 55 3.05 5.03 -0.11
N LEU A 56 3.40 4.20 0.88
CA LEU A 56 3.18 4.56 2.29
C LEU A 56 4.05 5.75 2.72
N CYS A 57 5.29 5.85 2.26
CA CYS A 57 6.15 7.02 2.49
C CYS A 57 5.54 8.29 1.88
N PHE A 58 4.97 8.20 0.68
CA PHE A 58 4.26 9.32 0.07
C PHE A 58 3.12 9.80 0.97
N PHE A 59 2.26 8.89 1.48
CA PHE A 59 1.19 9.27 2.39
C PHE A 59 1.72 9.83 3.71
N ALA A 60 2.80 9.26 4.28
CA ALA A 60 3.44 9.81 5.46
C ALA A 60 3.84 11.27 5.25
N THR A 61 4.45 11.57 4.10
CA THR A 61 4.88 12.92 3.73
C THR A 61 3.67 13.86 3.59
N VAL A 62 2.64 13.46 2.84
CA VAL A 62 1.45 14.31 2.63
C VAL A 62 0.72 14.59 3.94
N TYR A 63 0.53 13.58 4.80
CA TYR A 63 -0.12 13.77 6.10
C TYR A 63 0.74 14.53 7.12
N SER A 64 2.04 14.66 6.89
CA SER A 64 2.94 15.49 7.71
C SER A 64 2.93 16.97 7.32
N LEU A 65 2.29 17.35 6.21
CA LEU A 65 2.17 18.75 5.80
C LEU A 65 1.32 19.51 6.83
N TRP A 66 1.96 20.37 7.59
CA TRP A 66 1.37 21.14 8.70
C TRP A 66 0.27 22.12 8.29
N MET A 67 0.26 22.51 7.02
CA MET A 67 -0.69 23.51 6.51
C MET A 67 -2.08 22.92 6.20
N LEU A 68 -2.23 21.60 6.17
CA LEU A 68 -3.48 20.95 5.80
C LEU A 68 -4.20 20.41 7.04
N PRO A 69 -5.40 20.92 7.38
CA PRO A 69 -6.19 20.45 8.51
C PRO A 69 -6.89 19.12 8.19
N PHE A 70 -6.13 18.05 8.05
CA PHE A 70 -6.68 16.71 7.79
C PHE A 70 -7.58 16.23 8.93
N ASN A 71 -8.67 15.56 8.57
CA ASN A 71 -9.50 14.88 9.55
C ASN A 71 -8.76 13.65 10.07
N ARG A 72 -8.41 13.65 11.37
CA ARG A 72 -7.64 12.60 12.02
C ARG A 72 -8.31 11.23 11.90
N THR A 73 -9.63 11.16 12.09
CA THR A 73 -10.38 9.90 12.03
C THR A 73 -10.31 9.30 10.62
N LEU A 74 -10.57 10.11 9.59
CA LEU A 74 -10.46 9.66 8.19
C LEU A 74 -9.04 9.24 7.83
N SER A 75 -8.03 9.96 8.33
CA SER A 75 -6.62 9.60 8.11
C SER A 75 -6.25 8.26 8.74
N LEU A 76 -6.76 7.97 9.96
CA LEU A 76 -6.58 6.69 10.64
C LEU A 76 -7.30 5.56 9.90
N PHE A 77 -8.54 5.76 9.46
CA PHE A 77 -9.27 4.78 8.65
C PHE A 77 -8.54 4.51 7.34
N HIS A 78 -8.06 5.53 6.64
CA HIS A 78 -7.27 5.37 5.42
C HIS A 78 -6.02 4.53 5.67
N PHE A 79 -5.27 4.81 6.76
CA PHE A 79 -4.11 4.02 7.13
C PHE A 79 -4.45 2.54 7.35
N TRP A 80 -5.39 2.25 8.25
CA TRP A 80 -5.71 0.87 8.61
C TRP A 80 -6.27 0.07 7.44
N LEU A 81 -7.16 0.67 6.63
CA LEU A 81 -7.69 0.01 5.43
C LEU A 81 -6.59 -0.27 4.40
N THR A 82 -5.72 0.70 4.14
CA THR A 82 -4.60 0.54 3.20
C THR A 82 -3.63 -0.54 3.70
N PHE A 83 -3.25 -0.49 4.97
CA PHE A 83 -2.31 -1.46 5.55
C PHE A 83 -2.89 -2.88 5.56
N THR A 84 -4.16 -3.04 5.93
CA THR A 84 -4.85 -4.34 5.90
C THR A 84 -4.95 -4.87 4.46
N ALA A 85 -5.31 -4.04 3.49
CA ALA A 85 -5.38 -4.45 2.09
C ALA A 85 -4.01 -4.89 1.54
N ILE A 86 -2.93 -4.20 1.91
CA ILE A 86 -1.56 -4.59 1.57
C ILE A 86 -1.20 -5.92 2.23
N ALA A 87 -1.52 -6.12 3.50
CA ALA A 87 -1.24 -7.36 4.21
C ALA A 87 -1.99 -8.56 3.58
N VAL A 88 -3.27 -8.38 3.24
CA VAL A 88 -4.07 -9.40 2.54
C VAL A 88 -3.47 -9.70 1.17
N PHE A 89 -3.10 -8.68 0.40
CA PHE A 89 -2.46 -8.85 -0.91
C PHE A 89 -1.18 -9.65 -0.82
N LEU A 90 -0.26 -9.28 0.07
CA LEU A 90 1.02 -9.97 0.24
C LEU A 90 0.81 -11.42 0.70
N SER A 91 -0.09 -11.65 1.67
CA SER A 91 -0.42 -13.01 2.14
C SER A 91 -0.98 -13.87 1.02
N ALA A 92 -1.95 -13.35 0.27
CA ALA A 92 -2.53 -14.05 -0.88
C ALA A 92 -1.48 -14.31 -1.98
N PHE A 93 -0.60 -13.36 -2.23
CA PHE A 93 0.49 -13.50 -3.19
C PHE A 93 1.42 -14.66 -2.80
N TYR A 94 1.88 -14.72 -1.54
CA TYR A 94 2.74 -15.82 -1.08
C TYR A 94 2.02 -17.17 -1.09
N LEU A 95 0.75 -17.24 -0.70
CA LEU A 95 -0.05 -18.46 -0.76
C LEU A 95 -0.24 -18.93 -2.21
N SER A 96 -0.43 -18.03 -3.17
CA SER A 96 -0.59 -18.39 -4.58
C SER A 96 0.69 -18.97 -5.19
N THR A 97 1.86 -18.51 -4.73
CA THR A 97 3.16 -18.99 -5.20
C THR A 97 3.61 -20.29 -4.54
N ALA A 98 3.05 -20.63 -3.36
CA ALA A 98 3.43 -21.82 -2.59
C ALA A 98 2.76 -23.12 -3.07
N ASN A 99 1.91 -23.09 -4.10
CA ASN A 99 1.15 -24.24 -4.61
C ASN A 99 0.37 -25.03 -3.53
N LEU A 100 -0.06 -24.34 -2.47
CA LEU A 100 -0.81 -24.92 -1.37
C LEU A 100 -2.30 -25.10 -1.72
N PRO A 101 -3.04 -25.99 -1.02
CA PRO A 101 -4.49 -26.05 -1.13
C PRO A 101 -5.12 -24.66 -0.90
N GLY A 102 -5.96 -24.20 -1.83
CA GLY A 102 -6.51 -22.83 -1.79
C GLY A 102 -5.76 -21.79 -2.65
N SER A 103 -4.70 -22.19 -3.35
CA SER A 103 -3.94 -21.29 -4.24
C SER A 103 -4.81 -20.57 -5.29
N ARG A 104 -5.88 -21.24 -5.76
CA ARG A 104 -6.85 -20.66 -6.72
C ARG A 104 -7.62 -19.48 -6.11
N THR A 105 -8.08 -19.62 -4.87
CA THR A 105 -8.73 -18.51 -4.13
C THR A 105 -7.74 -17.39 -3.86
N ALA A 106 -6.51 -17.72 -3.47
CA ALA A 106 -5.45 -16.76 -3.27
C ALA A 106 -5.14 -15.97 -4.56
N LEU A 107 -5.13 -16.63 -5.72
CA LEU A 107 -4.94 -15.96 -7.02
C LEU A 107 -6.06 -14.92 -7.28
N TRP A 108 -7.31 -15.24 -7.01
CA TRP A 108 -8.41 -14.28 -7.12
C TRP A 108 -8.24 -13.09 -6.17
N MET A 109 -7.78 -13.32 -4.94
CA MET A 109 -7.48 -12.26 -3.99
C MET A 109 -6.36 -11.35 -4.50
N VAL A 110 -5.32 -11.90 -5.13
CA VAL A 110 -4.24 -11.11 -5.75
C VAL A 110 -4.77 -10.23 -6.88
N LEU A 111 -5.70 -10.73 -7.69
CA LEU A 111 -6.28 -9.98 -8.81
C LEU A 111 -7.22 -8.86 -8.36
N VAL A 112 -7.99 -9.08 -7.29
CA VAL A 112 -9.02 -8.13 -6.81
C VAL A 112 -8.44 -7.08 -5.87
N SER A 113 -7.40 -7.42 -5.08
CA SER A 113 -6.85 -6.53 -4.07
C SER A 113 -6.32 -5.18 -4.59
N PRO A 114 -5.71 -5.05 -5.78
CA PRO A 114 -5.33 -3.75 -6.31
C PRO A 114 -6.52 -2.81 -6.52
N ALA A 115 -7.67 -3.35 -6.98
CA ALA A 115 -8.88 -2.56 -7.13
C ALA A 115 -9.41 -2.07 -5.75
N ILE A 116 -9.32 -2.91 -4.73
CA ILE A 116 -9.68 -2.54 -3.35
C ILE A 116 -8.74 -1.44 -2.85
N VAL A 117 -7.43 -1.59 -3.05
CA VAL A 117 -6.45 -0.55 -2.66
C VAL A 117 -6.78 0.77 -3.36
N LEU A 118 -7.07 0.76 -4.66
CA LEU A 118 -7.46 1.97 -5.39
C LEU A 118 -8.75 2.59 -4.84
N ALA A 119 -9.75 1.78 -4.52
CA ALA A 119 -11.00 2.28 -3.92
C ALA A 119 -10.75 2.95 -2.55
N ILE A 120 -9.84 2.39 -1.73
CA ILE A 120 -9.45 2.99 -0.45
C ILE A 120 -8.80 4.37 -0.64
N GLN A 121 -8.08 4.61 -1.76
CA GLN A 121 -7.48 5.91 -2.03
C GLN A 121 -8.53 7.03 -2.23
N LEU A 122 -9.77 6.71 -2.53
CA LEU A 122 -10.85 7.70 -2.57
C LEU A 122 -11.07 8.36 -1.20
N LEU A 123 -10.85 7.64 -0.10
CA LEU A 123 -10.88 8.21 1.25
C LEU A 123 -9.79 9.26 1.45
N PHE A 124 -8.59 8.99 0.91
CA PHE A 124 -7.50 9.98 0.94
C PHE A 124 -7.86 11.22 0.14
N VAL A 125 -8.32 11.05 -1.10
CA VAL A 125 -8.73 12.16 -1.97
C VAL A 125 -9.82 12.99 -1.28
N TRP A 126 -10.82 12.33 -0.71
CA TRP A 126 -11.90 13.00 0.02
C TRP A 126 -11.37 13.81 1.22
N ASN A 127 -10.51 13.22 2.04
CA ASN A 127 -9.91 13.88 3.19
C ASN A 127 -9.03 15.07 2.77
N PHE A 128 -8.30 14.93 1.66
CA PHE A 128 -7.46 15.97 1.09
C PHE A 128 -8.30 17.15 0.58
N VAL A 129 -9.38 16.89 -0.16
CA VAL A 129 -10.30 17.93 -0.64
C VAL A 129 -10.94 18.67 0.53
N GLN A 130 -11.39 17.94 1.56
CA GLN A 130 -11.94 18.57 2.77
C GLN A 130 -10.89 19.44 3.49
N ALA A 131 -9.64 19.00 3.55
CA ALA A 131 -8.57 19.74 4.17
C ALA A 131 -8.31 21.09 3.43
N ILE A 132 -8.31 21.06 2.10
CA ILE A 132 -8.18 22.27 1.27
C ILE A 132 -9.36 23.23 1.49
N LEU A 133 -10.58 22.71 1.51
CA LEU A 133 -11.78 23.53 1.70
C LEU A 133 -11.86 24.18 3.08
N ARG A 134 -11.18 23.62 4.09
CA ARG A 134 -11.11 24.14 5.46
C ARG A 134 -9.94 25.10 5.69
N MET A 135 -9.09 25.31 4.69
CA MET A 135 -8.02 26.31 4.82
C MET A 135 -8.63 27.70 5.06
N PRO A 136 -8.14 28.44 6.07
CA PRO A 136 -8.54 29.83 6.25
C PRO A 136 -8.16 30.60 4.98
N ARG A 137 -9.14 31.29 4.39
CA ARG A 137 -8.87 32.20 3.28
C ARG A 137 -7.99 33.32 3.81
N PRO A 138 -6.88 33.66 3.13
CA PRO A 138 -6.13 34.83 3.50
C PRO A 138 -7.11 36.02 3.45
N HIS A 139 -7.24 36.73 4.57
CA HIS A 139 -7.97 37.98 4.60
C HIS A 139 -7.26 38.94 3.64
N ALA A 140 -7.91 39.29 2.53
CA ALA A 140 -7.48 40.30 1.61
C ALA A 140 -7.57 41.68 2.28
#